data_e378bb2987afc3cd7b5fafe08817de22
#
_entry.id   e378bb2987afc3cd7b5fafe08817de22
#
_cell.length_a   1.000
_cell.length_b   1.000
_cell.length_c   1.000
_cell.angle_alpha   90.00
_cell.angle_beta   90.00
_cell.angle_gamma   90.00
#
_symmetry.space_group_name_H-M   'P 1'
#
loop_
_entity.id
_entity.type
_entity.pdbx_description
1 polymer ?
#
loop_
_entity_poly.entity_id
_entity_poly.type
_entity_poly.pdbx_seq_one_letter_code
_entity_poly.pdbx_strand_id
1 'polypeptide(L)'
;MMDKKPHIKPYLYGMLAGFGAISLSILFFFLIYRFQGFGDAISKLTGILMPFIYGAVIAYLLKPVCNCVEDFLRRLLPEKMGAAANMLAVTISLLFGILVVYALIMMIVPQLITSVTTLYYTARNNLNDFVDWASHQEIIASNQKLLDFIETSYDNLQDMLDNIVRTKLVPSMQSLLSGAALGVMSFVTFLKNIVIGVIVSVYLLASRKKFGQQCKMILYSLIKPRWADIILEEILYADKMFGGFINGKILDSAIIGVLCYIACLIFKFPSALLVSVIIGVTNVIPFFGPFIGAIPATLLILIQNPIKALWFVLFVLVLQQVDGNIIGPKILGNTTGLSSFWVLFAILLFGGLWGFVGMIIGVPLFAVIYDVLKKFVLHGLRRNEEMELVMTYHDNFGDPDDE
;
A
#
# COMPACT_ATOMS: atom_id res chain seq x y z
N MET A 1 -23.73 -19.07 -77.67
CA MET A 1 -24.33 -19.14 -76.33
C MET A 1 -23.22 -19.38 -75.31
N MET A 2 -22.70 -18.29 -74.71
CA MET A 2 -21.65 -18.40 -73.70
C MET A 2 -22.28 -18.46 -72.27
N ASP A 3 -22.10 -19.56 -71.63
CA ASP A 3 -22.63 -19.87 -70.32
C ASP A 3 -21.85 -19.06 -69.26
N LYS A 4 -22.49 -17.98 -68.72
CA LYS A 4 -21.95 -17.22 -67.60
C LYS A 4 -22.11 -17.99 -66.32
N LYS A 5 -21.09 -18.69 -65.87
CA LYS A 5 -21.06 -19.24 -64.50
C LYS A 5 -21.26 -18.14 -63.47
N PRO A 6 -22.22 -18.25 -62.54
CA PRO A 6 -22.45 -17.22 -61.54
C PRO A 6 -21.25 -17.15 -60.59
N HIS A 7 -20.72 -15.94 -60.39
CA HIS A 7 -19.66 -15.65 -59.41
C HIS A 7 -20.25 -15.75 -58.00
N ILE A 8 -20.42 -16.96 -57.48
CA ILE A 8 -20.95 -17.25 -56.12
C ILE A 8 -19.90 -16.87 -55.03
N LYS A 9 -18.63 -16.88 -55.38
CA LYS A 9 -17.51 -16.63 -54.42
C LYS A 9 -17.62 -15.32 -53.60
N PRO A 10 -17.88 -14.12 -54.16
CA PRO A 10 -17.93 -12.89 -53.34
C PRO A 10 -19.11 -12.89 -52.37
N TYR A 11 -20.25 -13.47 -52.72
CA TYR A 11 -21.40 -13.57 -51.82
C TYR A 11 -21.14 -14.55 -50.68
N LEU A 12 -20.42 -15.64 -50.94
CA LEU A 12 -20.04 -16.64 -49.92
C LEU A 12 -19.08 -16.02 -48.86
N TYR A 13 -18.12 -15.21 -49.28
CA TYR A 13 -17.24 -14.50 -48.35
C TYR A 13 -17.99 -13.45 -47.53
N GLY A 14 -18.97 -12.73 -48.12
CA GLY A 14 -19.84 -11.81 -47.39
C GLY A 14 -20.72 -12.51 -46.37
N MET A 15 -21.31 -13.69 -46.71
CA MET A 15 -22.06 -14.49 -45.75
C MET A 15 -21.20 -15.05 -44.61
N LEU A 16 -19.98 -15.54 -44.93
CA LEU A 16 -19.05 -16.04 -43.91
C LEU A 16 -18.56 -14.92 -43.00
N ALA A 17 -18.28 -13.73 -43.53
CA ALA A 17 -17.90 -12.57 -42.71
C ALA A 17 -19.04 -12.10 -41.81
N GLY A 18 -20.28 -12.04 -42.33
CA GLY A 18 -21.48 -11.71 -41.55
C GLY A 18 -21.78 -12.74 -40.47
N PHE A 19 -21.69 -14.03 -40.77
CA PHE A 19 -21.83 -15.11 -39.80
C PHE A 19 -20.73 -15.05 -38.74
N GLY A 20 -19.49 -14.82 -39.12
CA GLY A 20 -18.36 -14.65 -38.22
C GLY A 20 -18.55 -13.46 -37.28
N ALA A 21 -19.00 -12.31 -37.78
CA ALA A 21 -19.27 -11.13 -36.99
C ALA A 21 -20.41 -11.35 -35.98
N ILE A 22 -21.51 -11.96 -36.40
CA ILE A 22 -22.64 -12.28 -35.50
C ILE A 22 -22.22 -13.31 -34.45
N SER A 23 -21.50 -14.37 -34.85
CA SER A 23 -21.02 -15.40 -33.91
C SER A 23 -20.05 -14.81 -32.88
N LEU A 24 -19.13 -13.93 -33.30
CA LEU A 24 -18.22 -13.20 -32.40
C LEU A 24 -18.97 -12.25 -31.46
N SER A 25 -19.99 -11.56 -31.95
CA SER A 25 -20.84 -10.67 -31.14
C SER A 25 -21.65 -11.44 -30.10
N ILE A 26 -22.21 -12.60 -30.46
CA ILE A 26 -22.92 -13.48 -29.54
C ILE A 26 -21.95 -14.06 -28.49
N LEU A 27 -20.77 -14.50 -28.89
CA LEU A 27 -19.72 -15.00 -28.01
C LEU A 27 -19.27 -13.92 -27.03
N PHE A 28 -19.05 -12.70 -27.52
CA PHE A 28 -18.69 -11.53 -26.71
C PHE A 28 -19.81 -11.13 -25.75
N PHE A 29 -21.07 -11.15 -26.20
CA PHE A 29 -22.24 -10.91 -25.34
C PHE A 29 -22.35 -11.97 -24.25
N PHE A 30 -22.18 -13.25 -24.58
CA PHE A 30 -22.20 -14.35 -23.61
C PHE A 30 -21.05 -14.25 -22.62
N LEU A 31 -19.86 -13.80 -23.06
CA LEU A 31 -18.67 -13.57 -22.23
C LEU A 31 -18.92 -12.43 -21.22
N ILE A 32 -19.56 -11.34 -21.67
CA ILE A 32 -19.95 -10.22 -20.81
C ILE A 32 -21.10 -10.60 -19.88
N TYR A 33 -22.15 -11.27 -20.38
CA TYR A 33 -23.32 -11.64 -19.61
C TYR A 33 -23.00 -12.70 -18.54
N ARG A 34 -22.05 -13.60 -18.81
CA ARG A 34 -21.50 -14.58 -17.86
C ARG A 34 -20.23 -14.12 -17.14
N PHE A 35 -20.00 -12.82 -17.06
CA PHE A 35 -18.83 -12.23 -16.41
C PHE A 35 -18.62 -12.70 -14.96
N GLN A 36 -19.69 -13.09 -14.25
CA GLN A 36 -19.60 -13.68 -12.93
C GLN A 36 -18.75 -14.97 -12.91
N GLY A 37 -18.91 -15.85 -13.89
CA GLY A 37 -18.11 -17.09 -13.96
C GLY A 37 -16.63 -16.84 -14.31
N PHE A 38 -16.32 -15.76 -15.05
CA PHE A 38 -14.95 -15.37 -15.33
C PHE A 38 -14.30 -14.70 -14.09
N GLY A 39 -15.07 -13.88 -13.38
CA GLY A 39 -14.64 -13.29 -12.10
C GLY A 39 -14.32 -14.35 -11.06
N ASP A 40 -15.18 -15.38 -10.95
CA ASP A 40 -14.97 -16.52 -10.04
C ASP A 40 -13.73 -17.33 -10.42
N ALA A 41 -13.48 -17.56 -11.71
CA ALA A 41 -12.28 -18.25 -12.19
C ALA A 41 -11.00 -17.46 -11.87
N ILE A 42 -11.00 -16.14 -12.11
CA ILE A 42 -9.89 -15.26 -11.75
C ILE A 42 -9.67 -15.23 -10.23
N SER A 43 -10.74 -15.10 -9.45
CA SER A 43 -10.68 -15.09 -7.99
C SER A 43 -10.09 -16.41 -7.46
N LYS A 44 -10.52 -17.55 -8.00
CA LYS A 44 -9.98 -18.87 -7.66
C LYS A 44 -8.51 -19.00 -8.03
N LEU A 45 -8.13 -18.55 -9.22
CA LEU A 45 -6.73 -18.55 -9.67
C LEU A 45 -5.87 -17.66 -8.78
N THR A 46 -6.33 -16.45 -8.49
CA THR A 46 -5.65 -15.52 -7.58
C THR A 46 -5.49 -16.13 -6.19
N GLY A 47 -6.54 -16.79 -5.67
CA GLY A 47 -6.47 -17.50 -4.39
C GLY A 47 -5.40 -18.60 -4.35
N ILE A 48 -5.24 -19.35 -5.45
CA ILE A 48 -4.19 -20.36 -5.58
C ILE A 48 -2.79 -19.73 -5.65
N LEU A 49 -2.67 -18.57 -6.33
CA LEU A 49 -1.41 -17.87 -6.51
C LEU A 49 -1.04 -16.95 -5.34
N MET A 50 -1.92 -16.73 -4.36
CA MET A 50 -1.66 -15.84 -3.21
C MET A 50 -0.32 -16.11 -2.51
N PRO A 51 0.11 -17.34 -2.20
CA PRO A 51 1.42 -17.59 -1.60
C PRO A 51 2.58 -17.12 -2.46
N PHE A 52 2.46 -17.26 -3.78
CA PHE A 52 3.48 -16.78 -4.73
C PHE A 52 3.53 -15.25 -4.79
N ILE A 53 2.36 -14.60 -4.74
CA ILE A 53 2.26 -13.14 -4.67
C ILE A 53 2.92 -12.63 -3.38
N TYR A 54 2.58 -13.21 -2.22
CA TYR A 54 3.25 -12.86 -0.96
C TYR A 54 4.75 -13.08 -1.02
N GLY A 55 5.19 -14.22 -1.58
CA GLY A 55 6.61 -14.50 -1.76
C GLY A 55 7.32 -13.50 -2.67
N ALA A 56 6.68 -13.09 -3.76
CA ALA A 56 7.21 -12.08 -4.67
C ALA A 56 7.32 -10.70 -3.99
N VAL A 57 6.29 -10.30 -3.22
CA VAL A 57 6.32 -9.04 -2.46
C VAL A 57 7.43 -9.05 -1.40
N ILE A 58 7.54 -10.12 -0.60
CA ILE A 58 8.60 -10.27 0.39
C ILE A 58 9.98 -10.23 -0.27
N ALA A 59 10.15 -10.98 -1.37
CA ALA A 59 11.41 -10.99 -2.11
C ALA A 59 11.76 -9.59 -2.66
N TYR A 60 10.77 -8.87 -3.17
CA TYR A 60 10.97 -7.51 -3.71
C TYR A 60 11.38 -6.53 -2.61
N LEU A 61 10.71 -6.54 -1.46
CA LEU A 61 11.04 -5.70 -0.31
C LEU A 61 12.41 -6.01 0.30
N LEU A 62 12.80 -7.29 0.30
CA LEU A 62 14.11 -7.71 0.83
C LEU A 62 15.25 -7.63 -0.20
N LYS A 63 14.94 -7.42 -1.50
CA LYS A 63 15.94 -7.32 -2.59
C LYS A 63 17.07 -6.32 -2.29
N PRO A 64 16.80 -5.08 -1.81
CA PRO A 64 17.86 -4.11 -1.51
C PRO A 64 18.79 -4.58 -0.39
N VAL A 65 18.21 -5.11 0.70
CA VAL A 65 18.97 -5.66 1.83
C VAL A 65 19.83 -6.84 1.37
N CYS A 66 19.23 -7.74 0.59
CA CYS A 66 19.92 -8.90 0.04
C CYS A 66 21.08 -8.52 -0.88
N ASN A 67 20.89 -7.51 -1.74
CA ASN A 67 21.97 -7.02 -2.61
C ASN A 67 23.09 -6.38 -1.79
N CYS A 68 22.78 -5.54 -0.81
CA CYS A 68 23.76 -4.90 0.06
C CYS A 68 24.62 -5.95 0.81
N VAL A 69 23.96 -6.96 1.38
CA VAL A 69 24.64 -8.06 2.09
C VAL A 69 25.43 -8.93 1.12
N GLU A 70 24.90 -9.26 -0.07
CA GLU A 70 25.65 -10.04 -1.08
C GLU A 70 26.91 -9.29 -1.52
N ASP A 71 26.81 -7.99 -1.80
CA ASP A 71 27.95 -7.19 -2.24
C ASP A 71 29.03 -7.09 -1.13
N PHE A 72 28.59 -6.95 0.13
CA PHE A 72 29.49 -6.97 1.28
C PHE A 72 30.19 -8.33 1.44
N LEU A 73 29.44 -9.43 1.36
CA LEU A 73 30.00 -10.78 1.50
C LEU A 73 30.92 -11.13 0.33
N ARG A 74 30.64 -10.66 -0.90
CA ARG A 74 31.49 -10.88 -2.07
C ARG A 74 32.85 -10.15 -1.97
N ARG A 75 32.93 -9.08 -1.17
CA ARG A 75 34.21 -8.39 -0.88
C ARG A 75 35.05 -9.14 0.14
N LEU A 76 34.42 -9.91 1.03
CA LEU A 76 35.07 -10.67 2.11
C LEU A 76 35.43 -12.10 1.73
N LEU A 77 34.64 -12.72 0.84
CA LEU A 77 34.79 -14.14 0.49
C LEU A 77 35.53 -14.31 -0.85
N PRO A 78 36.33 -15.37 -1.02
CA PRO A 78 36.97 -15.69 -2.30
C PRO A 78 35.95 -15.89 -3.42
N GLU A 79 36.30 -15.54 -4.66
CA GLU A 79 35.42 -15.66 -5.84
C GLU A 79 34.79 -17.05 -6.02
N LYS A 80 35.48 -18.12 -5.62
CA LYS A 80 35.00 -19.50 -5.68
C LYS A 80 33.77 -19.76 -4.78
N MET A 81 33.49 -18.89 -3.80
CA MET A 81 32.39 -19.02 -2.85
C MET A 81 31.16 -18.11 -3.19
N GLY A 82 31.05 -17.64 -4.43
CA GLY A 82 29.99 -16.76 -4.85
C GLY A 82 28.55 -17.32 -4.63
N ALA A 83 28.37 -18.64 -4.78
CA ALA A 83 27.07 -19.28 -4.47
C ALA A 83 26.77 -19.27 -2.95
N ALA A 84 27.79 -19.51 -2.12
CA ALA A 84 27.64 -19.45 -0.66
C ALA A 84 27.33 -18.00 -0.20
N ALA A 85 27.99 -17.00 -0.78
CA ALA A 85 27.72 -15.59 -0.50
C ALA A 85 26.25 -15.21 -0.81
N ASN A 86 25.70 -15.67 -1.93
CA ASN A 86 24.30 -15.44 -2.29
C ASN A 86 23.34 -16.12 -1.30
N MET A 87 23.58 -17.38 -0.93
CA MET A 87 22.73 -18.10 0.03
C MET A 87 22.78 -17.45 1.43
N LEU A 88 23.97 -17.05 1.90
CA LEU A 88 24.12 -16.33 3.17
C LEU A 88 23.41 -14.97 3.12
N ALA A 89 23.53 -14.23 2.02
CA ALA A 89 22.84 -12.94 1.86
C ALA A 89 21.33 -13.09 1.93
N VAL A 90 20.76 -14.11 1.27
CA VAL A 90 19.33 -14.41 1.35
C VAL A 90 18.90 -14.76 2.76
N THR A 91 19.66 -15.62 3.45
CA THR A 91 19.35 -16.04 4.83
C THR A 91 19.40 -14.86 5.80
N ILE A 92 20.45 -14.03 5.73
CA ILE A 92 20.60 -12.84 6.59
C ILE A 92 19.46 -11.85 6.32
N SER A 93 19.11 -11.61 5.07
CA SER A 93 18.03 -10.69 4.70
C SER A 93 16.66 -11.16 5.20
N LEU A 94 16.41 -12.47 5.14
CA LEU A 94 15.19 -13.06 5.68
C LEU A 94 15.12 -12.95 7.19
N LEU A 95 16.21 -13.29 7.88
CA LEU A 95 16.29 -13.14 9.34
C LEU A 95 16.10 -11.68 9.75
N PHE A 96 16.69 -10.74 9.02
CA PHE A 96 16.46 -9.30 9.22
C PHE A 96 14.98 -8.93 9.05
N GLY A 97 14.33 -9.37 7.96
CA GLY A 97 12.91 -9.11 7.73
C GLY A 97 12.01 -9.70 8.83
N ILE A 98 12.26 -10.94 9.25
CA ILE A 98 11.54 -11.58 10.35
C ILE A 98 11.75 -10.82 11.67
N LEU A 99 12.99 -10.40 11.95
CA LEU A 99 13.32 -9.63 13.15
C LEU A 99 12.60 -8.29 13.18
N VAL A 100 12.54 -7.57 12.04
CA VAL A 100 11.82 -6.30 11.93
C VAL A 100 10.32 -6.50 12.20
N VAL A 101 9.68 -7.49 11.57
CA VAL A 101 8.27 -7.79 11.77
C VAL A 101 8.01 -8.21 13.23
N TYR A 102 8.86 -9.04 13.80
CA TYR A 102 8.75 -9.46 15.19
C TYR A 102 8.88 -8.28 16.16
N ALA A 103 9.87 -7.40 15.93
CA ALA A 103 10.06 -6.20 16.74
C ALA A 103 8.84 -5.28 16.66
N LEU A 104 8.29 -5.04 15.46
CA LEU A 104 7.08 -4.24 15.29
C LEU A 104 5.88 -4.84 16.04
N ILE A 105 5.66 -6.16 15.93
CA ILE A 105 4.56 -6.83 16.65
C ILE A 105 4.75 -6.68 18.16
N MET A 106 5.95 -6.93 18.69
CA MET A 106 6.25 -6.82 20.13
C MET A 106 6.17 -5.39 20.66
N MET A 107 6.41 -4.40 19.80
CA MET A 107 6.25 -2.99 20.17
C MET A 107 4.77 -2.55 20.14
N ILE A 108 4.03 -2.94 19.11
CA ILE A 108 2.67 -2.46 18.86
C ILE A 108 1.64 -3.17 19.73
N VAL A 109 1.66 -4.51 19.76
CA VAL A 109 0.56 -5.29 20.37
C VAL A 109 0.41 -5.04 21.87
N PRO A 110 1.48 -5.10 22.71
CA PRO A 110 1.34 -4.82 24.14
C PRO A 110 0.88 -3.40 24.42
N GLN A 111 1.40 -2.43 23.63
CA GLN A 111 1.06 -1.02 23.79
C GLN A 111 -0.39 -0.73 23.38
N LEU A 112 -0.90 -1.39 22.32
CA LEU A 112 -2.32 -1.31 21.95
C LEU A 112 -3.22 -1.83 23.06
N ILE A 113 -2.89 -3.00 23.64
CA ILE A 113 -3.66 -3.58 24.75
C ILE A 113 -3.69 -2.61 25.94
N THR A 114 -2.54 -2.12 26.35
CA THR A 114 -2.43 -1.15 27.45
C THR A 114 -3.19 0.14 27.15
N SER A 115 -3.07 0.67 25.93
CA SER A 115 -3.74 1.91 25.52
C SER A 115 -5.26 1.75 25.52
N VAL A 116 -5.79 0.66 24.98
CA VAL A 116 -7.24 0.40 24.97
C VAL A 116 -7.79 0.27 26.39
N THR A 117 -7.08 -0.46 27.27
CA THR A 117 -7.50 -0.60 28.68
C THR A 117 -7.44 0.74 29.42
N THR A 118 -6.37 1.51 29.22
CA THR A 118 -6.23 2.85 29.82
C THR A 118 -7.32 3.80 29.32
N LEU A 119 -7.61 3.79 28.00
CA LEU A 119 -8.67 4.57 27.41
C LEU A 119 -10.04 4.28 28.04
N TYR A 120 -10.36 2.99 28.22
CA TYR A 120 -11.61 2.58 28.84
C TYR A 120 -11.75 3.13 30.27
N TYR A 121 -10.73 2.90 31.10
CA TYR A 121 -10.76 3.37 32.49
C TYR A 121 -10.74 4.91 32.60
N THR A 122 -9.91 5.58 31.79
CA THR A 122 -9.83 7.06 31.81
C THR A 122 -11.11 7.69 31.29
N ALA A 123 -11.70 7.19 30.20
CA ALA A 123 -12.97 7.69 29.70
C ALA A 123 -14.09 7.54 30.74
N ARG A 124 -14.15 6.39 31.41
CA ARG A 124 -15.12 6.13 32.47
C ARG A 124 -14.93 7.07 33.67
N ASN A 125 -13.69 7.25 34.15
CA ASN A 125 -13.40 8.14 35.26
C ASN A 125 -13.71 9.61 34.90
N ASN A 126 -13.30 10.07 33.73
CA ASN A 126 -13.58 11.44 33.28
C ASN A 126 -15.09 11.71 33.12
N LEU A 127 -15.87 10.70 32.71
CA LEU A 127 -17.32 10.81 32.66
C LEU A 127 -17.91 10.90 34.08
N ASN A 128 -17.44 10.10 35.05
CA ASN A 128 -17.86 10.18 36.45
C ASN A 128 -17.53 11.56 37.03
N ASP A 129 -16.27 12.02 36.85
CA ASP A 129 -15.82 13.32 37.34
C ASP A 129 -16.65 14.47 36.73
N PHE A 130 -17.03 14.35 35.44
CA PHE A 130 -17.90 15.34 34.79
C PHE A 130 -19.30 15.37 35.36
N VAL A 131 -19.93 14.23 35.64
CA VAL A 131 -21.25 14.15 36.24
C VAL A 131 -21.23 14.69 37.68
N ASP A 132 -20.21 14.31 38.45
CA ASP A 132 -20.00 14.81 39.81
C ASP A 132 -19.79 16.32 39.82
N TRP A 133 -18.98 16.85 38.91
CA TRP A 133 -18.81 18.30 38.77
C TRP A 133 -20.13 18.99 38.37
N ALA A 134 -20.87 18.43 37.41
CA ALA A 134 -22.11 19.00 36.91
C ALA A 134 -23.19 19.01 37.99
N SER A 135 -23.29 17.94 38.78
CA SER A 135 -24.28 17.86 39.87
C SER A 135 -24.03 18.84 41.01
N HIS A 136 -22.78 19.31 41.20
CA HIS A 136 -22.43 20.32 42.21
C HIS A 136 -22.58 21.77 41.72
N GLN A 137 -22.89 22.01 40.44
CA GLN A 137 -23.16 23.36 39.95
C GLN A 137 -24.56 23.82 40.31
N GLU A 138 -24.71 24.94 41.03
CA GLU A 138 -26.01 25.46 41.48
C GLU A 138 -27.03 25.64 40.34
N ILE A 139 -26.58 26.06 39.16
CA ILE A 139 -27.42 26.26 37.96
C ILE A 139 -28.00 24.93 37.44
N ILE A 140 -27.24 23.86 37.54
CA ILE A 140 -27.62 22.52 37.04
C ILE A 140 -28.43 21.82 38.14
N ALA A 141 -27.97 21.87 39.39
CA ALA A 141 -28.62 21.27 40.54
C ALA A 141 -30.04 21.84 40.79
N SER A 142 -30.29 23.11 40.45
CA SER A 142 -31.60 23.73 40.56
C SER A 142 -32.58 23.38 39.43
N ASN A 143 -32.12 22.75 38.35
CA ASN A 143 -32.93 22.40 37.18
C ASN A 143 -33.00 20.87 36.97
N GLN A 144 -34.06 20.26 37.49
CA GLN A 144 -34.31 18.82 37.44
C GLN A 144 -34.21 18.25 36.02
N LYS A 145 -34.69 18.99 35.01
CA LYS A 145 -34.63 18.52 33.60
C LYS A 145 -33.21 18.46 33.03
N LEU A 146 -32.34 19.35 33.50
CA LEU A 146 -30.92 19.33 33.09
C LEU A 146 -30.17 18.19 33.77
N LEU A 147 -30.46 17.91 35.03
CA LEU A 147 -29.92 16.75 35.76
C LEU A 147 -30.34 15.45 35.11
N ASP A 148 -31.64 15.25 34.87
CA ASP A 148 -32.14 14.02 34.19
C ASP A 148 -31.53 13.84 32.79
N PHE A 149 -31.32 14.93 32.03
CA PHE A 149 -30.65 14.87 30.73
C PHE A 149 -29.18 14.45 30.85
N ILE A 150 -28.46 15.00 31.83
CA ILE A 150 -27.03 14.63 32.06
C ILE A 150 -26.92 13.19 32.50
N GLU A 151 -27.75 12.75 33.48
CA GLU A 151 -27.75 11.35 33.95
C GLU A 151 -28.13 10.37 32.83
N THR A 152 -29.18 10.66 32.06
CA THR A 152 -29.59 9.81 30.92
C THR A 152 -28.50 9.76 29.83
N SER A 153 -27.84 10.88 29.55
CA SER A 153 -26.75 10.96 28.60
C SER A 153 -25.50 10.19 29.09
N TYR A 154 -25.23 10.28 30.38
CA TYR A 154 -24.15 9.52 31.03
C TYR A 154 -24.37 8.00 30.93
N ASP A 155 -25.58 7.53 31.28
CA ASP A 155 -25.91 6.10 31.22
C ASP A 155 -25.81 5.58 29.78
N ASN A 156 -26.33 6.34 28.80
CA ASN A 156 -26.21 6.00 27.39
C ASN A 156 -24.75 5.94 26.89
N LEU A 157 -23.92 6.88 27.32
CA LEU A 157 -22.48 6.87 26.98
C LEU A 157 -21.74 5.73 27.66
N GLN A 158 -22.06 5.43 28.90
CA GLN A 158 -21.48 4.31 29.65
C GLN A 158 -21.86 2.98 29.00
N ASP A 159 -23.13 2.79 28.67
CA ASP A 159 -23.62 1.60 27.95
C ASP A 159 -22.98 1.46 26.57
N MET A 160 -22.81 2.57 25.84
CA MET A 160 -22.12 2.58 24.56
C MET A 160 -20.65 2.18 24.71
N LEU A 161 -19.93 2.72 25.69
CA LEU A 161 -18.53 2.35 25.98
C LEU A 161 -18.42 0.88 26.38
N ASP A 162 -19.25 0.41 27.29
CA ASP A 162 -19.29 -1.00 27.73
C ASP A 162 -19.64 -1.92 26.55
N ASN A 163 -20.60 -1.55 25.73
CA ASN A 163 -20.98 -2.31 24.54
C ASN A 163 -19.82 -2.39 23.51
N ILE A 164 -19.16 -1.27 23.21
CA ILE A 164 -18.01 -1.25 22.30
C ILE A 164 -16.87 -2.12 22.83
N VAL A 165 -16.58 -1.99 24.13
CA VAL A 165 -15.46 -2.75 24.73
C VAL A 165 -15.82 -4.22 24.85
N ARG A 166 -16.96 -4.57 25.43
CA ARG A 166 -17.34 -5.96 25.73
C ARG A 166 -17.79 -6.73 24.50
N THR A 167 -18.49 -6.09 23.55
CA THR A 167 -19.08 -6.81 22.39
C THR A 167 -18.23 -6.73 21.14
N LYS A 168 -17.39 -5.69 20.99
CA LYS A 168 -16.55 -5.51 19.80
C LYS A 168 -15.06 -5.65 20.07
N LEU A 169 -14.51 -4.91 21.05
CA LEU A 169 -13.07 -4.90 21.28
C LEU A 169 -12.57 -6.16 21.97
N VAL A 170 -13.17 -6.56 23.11
CA VAL A 170 -12.73 -7.75 23.85
C VAL A 170 -12.89 -9.03 23.04
N PRO A 171 -14.03 -9.31 22.37
CA PRO A 171 -14.15 -10.48 21.51
C PRO A 171 -13.21 -10.45 20.31
N SER A 172 -13.00 -9.26 19.70
CA SER A 172 -12.04 -9.12 18.60
C SER A 172 -10.61 -9.38 19.06
N MET A 173 -10.22 -8.89 20.24
CA MET A 173 -8.91 -9.19 20.85
C MET A 173 -8.80 -10.65 21.30
N GLN A 174 -9.86 -11.22 21.88
CA GLN A 174 -9.92 -12.65 22.22
C GLN A 174 -9.90 -13.53 20.98
N SER A 175 -10.56 -13.13 19.89
CA SER A 175 -10.53 -13.86 18.62
C SER A 175 -9.16 -13.76 17.95
N LEU A 176 -8.44 -12.66 18.11
CA LEU A 176 -7.04 -12.53 17.70
C LEU A 176 -6.09 -13.38 18.54
N LEU A 177 -6.36 -13.47 19.87
CA LEU A 177 -5.54 -14.24 20.80
C LEU A 177 -5.91 -15.72 20.86
N SER A 178 -7.21 -16.04 20.80
CA SER A 178 -7.70 -17.40 20.95
C SER A 178 -7.86 -18.16 19.65
N GLY A 179 -7.85 -17.47 18.48
CA GLY A 179 -7.97 -18.12 17.16
C GLY A 179 -9.16 -19.10 17.05
N ALA A 180 -10.06 -19.04 18.03
CA ALA A 180 -10.98 -20.12 18.29
C ALA A 180 -12.27 -19.99 17.46
N ALA A 181 -12.51 -21.00 16.72
CA ALA A 181 -13.72 -21.61 16.20
C ALA A 181 -14.24 -21.17 14.83
N LEU A 182 -14.10 -19.92 14.38
CA LEU A 182 -14.49 -19.54 13.00
C LEU A 182 -13.38 -18.81 12.22
N GLY A 183 -12.39 -18.26 12.93
CA GLY A 183 -11.19 -17.63 12.34
C GLY A 183 -10.02 -18.61 12.10
N VAL A 184 -10.04 -19.80 12.72
CA VAL A 184 -8.94 -20.78 12.62
C VAL A 184 -8.65 -21.14 11.16
N MET A 185 -9.68 -21.38 10.35
CA MET A 185 -9.47 -21.78 8.96
C MET A 185 -8.89 -20.63 8.12
N SER A 186 -9.35 -19.39 8.35
CA SER A 186 -8.79 -18.20 7.70
C SER A 186 -7.39 -17.89 8.21
N PHE A 187 -7.14 -18.02 9.53
CA PHE A 187 -5.82 -17.83 10.14
C PHE A 187 -4.83 -18.90 9.69
N VAL A 188 -5.23 -20.18 9.70
CA VAL A 188 -4.40 -21.29 9.18
C VAL A 188 -4.10 -21.10 7.71
N THR A 189 -5.08 -20.66 6.91
CA THR A 189 -4.87 -20.35 5.49
C THR A 189 -3.92 -19.18 5.31
N PHE A 190 -4.06 -18.12 6.10
CA PHE A 190 -3.16 -16.98 6.10
C PHE A 190 -1.73 -17.40 6.52
N LEU A 191 -1.59 -18.13 7.61
CA LEU A 191 -0.29 -18.63 8.09
C LEU A 191 0.37 -19.56 7.07
N LYS A 192 -0.40 -20.49 6.48
CA LYS A 192 0.05 -21.34 5.40
C LYS A 192 0.57 -20.52 4.22
N ASN A 193 -0.19 -19.50 3.81
CA ASN A 193 0.19 -18.66 2.68
C ASN A 193 1.46 -17.84 2.98
N ILE A 194 1.63 -17.37 4.21
CA ILE A 194 2.87 -16.69 4.64
C ILE A 194 4.06 -17.65 4.63
N VAL A 195 3.92 -18.84 5.22
CA VAL A 195 5.00 -19.83 5.28
C VAL A 195 5.43 -20.23 3.86
N ILE A 196 4.48 -20.55 2.98
CA ILE A 196 4.77 -20.85 1.58
C ILE A 196 5.37 -19.62 0.90
N GLY A 197 4.84 -18.40 1.17
CA GLY A 197 5.36 -17.15 0.65
C GLY A 197 6.82 -16.91 1.05
N VAL A 198 7.18 -17.17 2.30
CA VAL A 198 8.60 -17.10 2.74
C VAL A 198 9.47 -18.09 1.97
N ILE A 199 9.03 -19.34 1.80
CA ILE A 199 9.76 -20.34 1.00
C ILE A 199 9.92 -19.84 -0.45
N VAL A 200 8.85 -19.36 -1.07
CA VAL A 200 8.87 -18.79 -2.43
C VAL A 200 9.82 -17.60 -2.52
N SER A 201 9.82 -16.71 -1.50
CA SER A 201 10.72 -15.55 -1.48
C SER A 201 12.19 -15.95 -1.44
N VAL A 202 12.54 -17.02 -0.72
CA VAL A 202 13.90 -17.59 -0.73
C VAL A 202 14.30 -18.01 -2.14
N TYR A 203 13.43 -18.78 -2.82
CA TYR A 203 13.71 -19.22 -4.19
C TYR A 203 13.84 -18.06 -5.17
N LEU A 204 12.95 -17.07 -5.06
CA LEU A 204 12.98 -15.88 -5.91
C LEU A 204 14.26 -15.06 -5.68
N LEU A 205 14.63 -14.80 -4.42
CA LEU A 205 15.85 -14.07 -4.07
C LEU A 205 17.12 -14.84 -4.47
N ALA A 206 17.19 -16.13 -4.17
CA ALA A 206 18.37 -16.95 -4.49
C ALA A 206 18.58 -17.08 -6.00
N SER A 207 17.49 -17.18 -6.77
CA SER A 207 17.52 -17.41 -8.23
C SER A 207 17.22 -16.16 -9.06
N ARG A 208 17.17 -14.95 -8.47
CA ARG A 208 16.75 -13.71 -9.14
C ARG A 208 17.47 -13.43 -10.46
N LYS A 209 18.79 -13.66 -10.50
CA LYS A 209 19.60 -13.47 -11.71
C LYS A 209 19.22 -14.48 -12.81
N LYS A 210 18.99 -15.74 -12.42
CA LYS A 210 18.59 -16.81 -13.34
C LYS A 210 17.18 -16.55 -13.91
N PHE A 211 16.22 -16.20 -13.07
CA PHE A 211 14.86 -15.87 -13.54
C PHE A 211 14.86 -14.65 -14.47
N GLY A 212 15.61 -13.60 -14.15
CA GLY A 212 15.76 -12.44 -15.03
C GLY A 212 16.30 -12.81 -16.41
N GLN A 213 17.33 -13.68 -16.49
CA GLN A 213 17.85 -14.17 -17.77
C GLN A 213 16.83 -15.04 -18.52
N GLN A 214 16.11 -15.91 -17.81
CA GLN A 214 15.06 -16.74 -18.43
C GLN A 214 13.94 -15.90 -19.00
N CYS A 215 13.43 -14.91 -18.26
CA CYS A 215 12.43 -13.96 -18.76
C CYS A 215 12.92 -13.20 -19.98
N LYS A 216 14.19 -12.75 -19.97
CA LYS A 216 14.82 -12.12 -21.12
C LYS A 216 14.87 -13.06 -22.33
N MET A 217 15.28 -14.31 -22.17
CA MET A 217 15.31 -15.29 -23.27
C MET A 217 13.91 -15.55 -23.84
N ILE A 218 12.89 -15.69 -22.98
CA ILE A 218 11.48 -15.87 -23.41
C ILE A 218 11.03 -14.65 -24.24
N LEU A 219 11.32 -13.44 -23.75
CA LEU A 219 10.94 -12.20 -24.43
C LEU A 219 11.53 -12.14 -25.85
N TYR A 220 12.82 -12.40 -25.99
CA TYR A 220 13.50 -12.39 -27.29
C TYR A 220 13.13 -13.55 -28.20
N SER A 221 12.64 -14.65 -27.64
CA SER A 221 12.13 -15.80 -28.41
C SER A 221 10.74 -15.55 -29.02
N LEU A 222 9.87 -14.82 -28.31
CA LEU A 222 8.49 -14.61 -28.72
C LEU A 222 8.28 -13.34 -29.53
N ILE A 223 9.13 -12.34 -29.35
CA ILE A 223 8.94 -10.98 -29.88
C ILE A 223 10.17 -10.59 -30.71
N LYS A 224 9.94 -9.81 -31.80
CA LYS A 224 11.02 -9.28 -32.63
C LYS A 224 12.00 -8.45 -31.77
N PRO A 225 13.33 -8.53 -32.01
CA PRO A 225 14.35 -7.89 -31.18
C PRO A 225 14.09 -6.42 -30.86
N ARG A 226 13.68 -5.63 -31.85
CA ARG A 226 13.37 -4.21 -31.69
C ARG A 226 12.28 -3.94 -30.63
N TRP A 227 11.22 -4.75 -30.61
CA TRP A 227 10.15 -4.63 -29.62
C TRP A 227 10.55 -5.22 -28.27
N ALA A 228 11.36 -6.28 -28.30
CA ALA A 228 11.90 -6.89 -27.08
C ALA A 228 12.81 -5.92 -26.32
N ASP A 229 13.63 -5.14 -27.03
CA ASP A 229 14.48 -4.09 -26.44
C ASP A 229 13.65 -3.02 -25.75
N ILE A 230 12.60 -2.51 -26.41
CA ILE A 230 11.67 -1.50 -25.85
C ILE A 230 11.01 -2.05 -24.58
N ILE A 231 10.44 -3.26 -24.64
CA ILE A 231 9.78 -3.87 -23.48
C ILE A 231 10.77 -4.09 -22.32
N LEU A 232 12.00 -4.51 -22.63
CA LEU A 232 13.02 -4.69 -21.60
C LEU A 232 13.41 -3.37 -20.92
N GLU A 233 13.53 -2.31 -21.71
CA GLU A 233 13.80 -0.95 -21.21
C GLU A 233 12.67 -0.50 -20.26
N GLU A 234 11.40 -0.69 -20.63
CA GLU A 234 10.25 -0.36 -19.78
C GLU A 234 10.19 -1.19 -18.49
N ILE A 235 10.53 -2.49 -18.56
CA ILE A 235 10.61 -3.35 -17.37
C ILE A 235 11.71 -2.87 -16.42
N LEU A 236 12.87 -2.50 -16.94
CA LEU A 236 13.97 -1.96 -16.12
C LEU A 236 13.63 -0.60 -15.53
N TYR A 237 12.96 0.25 -16.29
CA TYR A 237 12.43 1.53 -15.80
C TYR A 237 11.42 1.30 -14.69
N ALA A 238 10.45 0.39 -14.87
CA ALA A 238 9.49 0.03 -13.85
C ALA A 238 10.18 -0.49 -12.57
N ASP A 239 11.16 -1.40 -12.68
CA ASP A 239 11.91 -1.90 -11.51
C ASP A 239 12.61 -0.75 -10.76
N LYS A 240 13.19 0.22 -11.48
CA LYS A 240 13.80 1.41 -10.90
C LYS A 240 12.77 2.31 -10.19
N MET A 241 11.63 2.57 -10.83
CA MET A 241 10.55 3.39 -10.25
C MET A 241 9.96 2.76 -8.99
N PHE A 242 9.55 1.50 -9.07
CA PHE A 242 9.02 0.77 -7.92
C PHE A 242 10.03 0.65 -6.78
N GLY A 243 11.28 0.26 -7.11
CA GLY A 243 12.34 0.10 -6.12
C GLY A 243 12.70 1.42 -5.43
N GLY A 244 12.89 2.48 -6.20
CA GLY A 244 13.19 3.81 -5.68
C GLY A 244 12.07 4.34 -4.78
N PHE A 245 10.84 4.29 -5.26
CA PHE A 245 9.68 4.80 -4.53
C PHE A 245 9.39 4.01 -3.24
N ILE A 246 9.29 2.68 -3.31
CA ILE A 246 8.95 1.85 -2.15
C ILE A 246 10.05 1.93 -1.08
N ASN A 247 11.32 1.79 -1.48
CA ASN A 247 12.44 1.88 -0.55
C ASN A 247 12.56 3.29 0.05
N GLY A 248 12.38 4.33 -0.77
CA GLY A 248 12.34 5.70 -0.32
C GLY A 248 11.24 5.93 0.70
N LYS A 249 10.01 5.45 0.44
CA LYS A 249 8.89 5.62 1.36
C LYS A 249 9.04 4.83 2.66
N ILE A 250 9.62 3.63 2.63
CA ILE A 250 9.92 2.88 3.86
C ILE A 250 10.96 3.63 4.71
N LEU A 251 12.02 4.14 4.09
CA LEU A 251 13.05 4.91 4.79
C LEU A 251 12.49 6.22 5.36
N ASP A 252 11.74 6.96 4.56
CA ASP A 252 11.04 8.18 4.96
C ASP A 252 10.13 7.94 6.17
N SER A 253 9.27 6.94 6.09
CA SER A 253 8.36 6.54 7.17
C SER A 253 9.08 6.12 8.45
N ALA A 254 10.20 5.43 8.33
CA ALA A 254 11.03 5.08 9.48
C ALA A 254 11.64 6.32 10.14
N ILE A 255 12.14 7.28 9.36
CA ILE A 255 12.69 8.54 9.88
C ILE A 255 11.59 9.36 10.56
N ILE A 256 10.42 9.51 9.94
CA ILE A 256 9.28 10.21 10.52
C ILE A 256 8.82 9.55 11.83
N GLY A 257 8.75 8.21 11.88
CA GLY A 257 8.43 7.47 13.10
C GLY A 257 9.43 7.73 14.23
N VAL A 258 10.73 7.73 13.94
CA VAL A 258 11.78 8.03 14.92
C VAL A 258 11.73 9.48 15.38
N LEU A 259 11.57 10.44 14.48
CA LEU A 259 11.43 11.86 14.82
C LEU A 259 10.19 12.11 15.69
N CYS A 260 9.07 11.48 15.33
CA CYS A 260 7.85 11.54 16.12
C CYS A 260 8.06 10.95 17.53
N TYR A 261 8.77 9.82 17.65
CA TYR A 261 9.08 9.20 18.94
C TYR A 261 9.92 10.10 19.82
N ILE A 262 11.00 10.66 19.28
CA ILE A 262 11.89 11.59 20.01
C ILE A 262 11.09 12.81 20.49
N ALA A 263 10.28 13.41 19.61
CA ALA A 263 9.46 14.57 19.99
C ALA A 263 8.41 14.20 21.06
N CYS A 264 7.78 13.03 20.94
CA CYS A 264 6.82 12.54 21.95
C CYS A 264 7.47 12.38 23.33
N LEU A 265 8.73 11.94 23.39
CA LEU A 265 9.49 11.86 24.64
C LEU A 265 9.81 13.24 25.20
N ILE A 266 10.28 14.18 24.37
CA ILE A 266 10.64 15.56 24.77
C ILE A 266 9.43 16.30 25.34
N PHE A 267 8.29 16.25 24.61
CA PHE A 267 7.05 16.92 25.01
C PHE A 267 6.23 16.11 26.02
N LYS A 268 6.72 14.93 26.40
CA LYS A 268 6.03 14.01 27.34
C LYS A 268 4.58 13.72 26.92
N PHE A 269 4.37 13.47 25.63
CA PHE A 269 3.06 13.01 25.13
C PHE A 269 2.80 11.58 25.62
N PRO A 270 1.55 11.26 26.00
CA PRO A 270 1.22 9.91 26.45
C PRO A 270 1.31 8.92 25.28
N SER A 271 1.56 7.65 25.62
CA SER A 271 1.66 6.54 24.65
C SER A 271 2.65 6.81 23.51
N ALA A 272 3.79 7.45 23.81
CA ALA A 272 4.79 7.94 22.85
C ALA A 272 5.17 6.89 21.78
N LEU A 273 5.44 5.65 22.21
CA LEU A 273 5.83 4.58 21.31
C LEU A 273 4.70 4.23 20.32
N LEU A 274 3.47 4.01 20.83
CA LEU A 274 2.33 3.65 20.00
C LEU A 274 2.00 4.75 18.99
N VAL A 275 1.95 6.00 19.45
CA VAL A 275 1.68 7.17 18.63
C VAL A 275 2.71 7.30 17.51
N SER A 276 3.99 7.17 17.81
CA SER A 276 5.07 7.30 16.82
C SER A 276 5.07 6.15 15.81
N VAL A 277 4.76 4.94 16.25
CA VAL A 277 4.63 3.79 15.34
C VAL A 277 3.41 3.95 14.42
N ILE A 278 2.27 4.40 14.94
CA ILE A 278 1.10 4.70 14.12
C ILE A 278 1.45 5.74 13.05
N ILE A 279 2.05 6.87 13.45
CA ILE A 279 2.45 7.94 12.51
C ILE A 279 3.45 7.39 11.48
N GLY A 280 4.50 6.68 11.91
CA GLY A 280 5.51 6.14 11.01
C GLY A 280 4.93 5.11 10.02
N VAL A 281 4.16 4.14 10.49
CA VAL A 281 3.58 3.10 9.61
C VAL A 281 2.59 3.69 8.62
N THR A 282 1.73 4.61 9.05
CA THR A 282 0.76 5.23 8.15
C THR A 282 1.42 6.16 7.14
N ASN A 283 2.58 6.75 7.45
CA ASN A 283 3.32 7.64 6.54
C ASN A 283 3.80 6.94 5.25
N VAL A 284 3.78 5.60 5.21
CA VAL A 284 4.04 4.84 3.97
C VAL A 284 3.04 5.20 2.86
N ILE A 285 1.81 5.61 3.22
CA ILE A 285 0.81 6.06 2.26
C ILE A 285 1.02 7.55 1.99
N PRO A 286 1.43 7.94 0.76
CA PRO A 286 1.60 9.35 0.43
C PRO A 286 0.30 10.13 0.61
N PHE A 287 0.39 11.38 1.02
CA PHE A 287 -0.70 12.33 1.28
C PHE A 287 -1.68 11.91 2.39
N PHE A 288 -2.21 10.69 2.38
CA PHE A 288 -3.22 10.22 3.32
C PHE A 288 -2.63 9.66 4.62
N GLY A 289 -1.41 9.16 4.57
CA GLY A 289 -0.73 8.56 5.72
C GLY A 289 -0.73 9.44 6.96
N PRO A 290 -0.33 10.72 6.84
CA PRO A 290 -0.34 11.65 7.95
C PRO A 290 -1.70 11.80 8.63
N PHE A 291 -2.78 11.91 7.84
CA PHE A 291 -4.14 12.05 8.37
C PHE A 291 -4.64 10.76 9.01
N ILE A 292 -4.42 9.62 8.34
CA ILE A 292 -4.79 8.29 8.85
C ILE A 292 -4.10 8.00 10.18
N GLY A 293 -2.86 8.45 10.36
CA GLY A 293 -2.11 8.29 11.60
C GLY A 293 -2.44 9.32 12.66
N ALA A 294 -2.55 10.61 12.27
CA ALA A 294 -2.75 11.71 13.20
C ALA A 294 -4.11 11.64 13.91
N ILE A 295 -5.18 11.24 13.22
CA ILE A 295 -6.53 11.17 13.82
C ILE A 295 -6.55 10.19 15.01
N PRO A 296 -6.24 8.90 14.86
CA PRO A 296 -6.25 7.97 15.98
C PRO A 296 -5.21 8.33 17.06
N ALA A 297 -4.03 8.80 16.67
CA ALA A 297 -3.00 9.22 17.61
C ALA A 297 -3.47 10.42 18.47
N THR A 298 -4.11 11.41 17.85
CA THR A 298 -4.66 12.56 18.58
C THR A 298 -5.79 12.13 19.51
N LEU A 299 -6.69 11.25 19.08
CA LEU A 299 -7.75 10.71 19.91
C LEU A 299 -7.21 9.96 21.14
N LEU A 300 -6.15 9.17 20.97
CA LEU A 300 -5.47 8.48 22.06
C LEU A 300 -4.92 9.44 23.11
N ILE A 301 -4.37 10.58 22.68
CA ILE A 301 -3.84 11.61 23.58
C ILE A 301 -4.98 12.44 24.17
N LEU A 302 -6.01 12.76 23.40
CA LEU A 302 -7.15 13.61 23.81
C LEU A 302 -7.86 13.03 25.05
N ILE A 303 -8.10 11.74 25.07
CA ILE A 303 -8.77 11.06 26.18
C ILE A 303 -7.94 11.12 27.45
N GLN A 304 -6.61 11.11 27.33
CA GLN A 304 -5.70 11.16 28.49
C GLN A 304 -5.44 12.60 28.94
N ASN A 305 -5.27 13.53 27.99
CA ASN A 305 -5.00 14.95 28.29
C ASN A 305 -5.37 15.83 27.09
N PRO A 306 -6.49 16.59 27.17
CA PRO A 306 -6.97 17.44 26.08
C PRO A 306 -5.98 18.52 25.64
N ILE A 307 -5.28 19.14 26.60
CA ILE A 307 -4.29 20.20 26.30
C ILE A 307 -3.12 19.62 25.54
N LYS A 308 -2.63 18.43 25.93
CA LYS A 308 -1.55 17.75 25.19
C LYS A 308 -1.98 17.31 23.80
N ALA A 309 -3.26 16.95 23.60
CA ALA A 309 -3.77 16.62 22.27
C ALA A 309 -3.71 17.83 21.32
N LEU A 310 -4.05 19.02 21.79
CA LEU A 310 -3.92 20.26 21.01
C LEU A 310 -2.46 20.50 20.59
N TRP A 311 -1.51 20.37 21.54
CA TRP A 311 -0.07 20.52 21.24
C TRP A 311 0.44 19.43 20.29
N PHE A 312 -0.09 18.21 20.41
CA PHE A 312 0.25 17.12 19.50
C PHE A 312 -0.22 17.38 18.06
N VAL A 313 -1.44 17.92 17.87
CA VAL A 313 -1.92 18.31 16.52
C VAL A 313 -0.99 19.37 15.91
N LEU A 314 -0.62 20.41 16.66
CA LEU A 314 0.31 21.41 16.18
C LEU A 314 1.67 20.82 15.83
N PHE A 315 2.20 19.93 16.69
CA PHE A 315 3.44 19.22 16.41
C PHE A 315 3.36 18.37 15.13
N VAL A 316 2.28 17.60 14.93
CA VAL A 316 2.11 16.79 13.72
C VAL A 316 2.05 17.66 12.48
N LEU A 317 1.37 18.81 12.52
CA LEU A 317 1.36 19.75 11.39
C LEU A 317 2.78 20.24 11.03
N VAL A 318 3.59 20.57 12.03
CA VAL A 318 5.01 20.95 11.82
C VAL A 318 5.80 19.77 11.27
N LEU A 319 5.63 18.58 11.84
CA LEU A 319 6.31 17.36 11.38
C LEU A 319 5.98 17.08 9.90
N GLN A 320 4.74 17.26 9.49
CA GLN A 320 4.31 17.08 8.10
C GLN A 320 4.89 18.14 7.15
N GLN A 321 5.09 19.38 7.62
CA GLN A 321 5.78 20.38 6.83
C GLN A 321 7.26 20.04 6.65
N VAL A 322 7.90 19.48 7.66
CA VAL A 322 9.29 19.00 7.57
C VAL A 322 9.38 17.79 6.63
N ASP A 323 8.42 16.86 6.72
CA ASP A 323 8.34 15.72 5.81
C ASP A 323 8.18 16.16 4.35
N GLY A 324 7.14 16.93 4.06
CA GLY A 324 6.78 17.31 2.69
C GLY A 324 7.81 18.23 2.01
N ASN A 325 8.49 19.09 2.77
CA ASN A 325 9.38 20.10 2.19
C ASN A 325 10.87 19.77 2.32
N ILE A 326 11.26 18.88 3.24
CA ILE A 326 12.68 18.62 3.51
C ILE A 326 13.02 17.14 3.35
N ILE A 327 12.31 16.25 4.08
CA ILE A 327 12.67 14.84 4.16
C ILE A 327 12.25 14.12 2.88
N GLY A 328 10.98 14.26 2.49
CA GLY A 328 10.44 13.66 1.28
C GLY A 328 11.24 13.98 0.02
N PRO A 329 11.48 15.26 -0.31
CA PRO A 329 12.30 15.63 -1.46
C PRO A 329 13.73 15.10 -1.41
N LYS A 330 14.34 15.04 -0.22
CA LYS A 330 15.71 14.51 -0.06
C LYS A 330 15.80 12.98 -0.23
N ILE A 331 14.77 12.25 0.17
CA ILE A 331 14.77 10.78 0.12
C ILE A 331 14.21 10.27 -1.19
N LEU A 332 13.07 10.79 -1.61
CA LEU A 332 12.37 10.37 -2.82
C LEU A 332 12.91 11.06 -4.07
N GLY A 333 13.40 12.30 -3.94
CA GLY A 333 13.82 13.12 -5.09
C GLY A 333 12.72 13.21 -6.15
N ASN A 334 13.10 13.42 -7.40
CA ASN A 334 12.21 13.33 -8.56
C ASN A 334 12.03 11.87 -9.03
N THR A 335 11.88 10.93 -8.10
CA THR A 335 11.90 9.49 -8.43
C THR A 335 10.76 9.09 -9.36
N THR A 336 9.62 9.76 -9.31
CA THR A 336 8.45 9.40 -10.11
C THR A 336 8.23 10.29 -11.34
N GLY A 337 8.82 11.47 -11.39
CA GLY A 337 8.58 12.45 -12.47
C GLY A 337 7.10 12.84 -12.65
N LEU A 338 6.27 12.61 -11.63
CA LEU A 338 4.85 12.95 -11.64
C LEU A 338 4.58 14.22 -10.86
N SER A 339 3.77 15.12 -11.41
CA SER A 339 3.26 16.26 -10.65
C SER A 339 2.35 15.79 -9.50
N SER A 340 2.18 16.62 -8.48
CA SER A 340 1.36 16.32 -7.29
C SER A 340 -0.08 15.92 -7.65
N PHE A 341 -0.64 16.49 -8.72
CA PHE A 341 -1.95 16.11 -9.23
C PHE A 341 -2.01 14.64 -9.64
N TRP A 342 -1.04 14.18 -10.44
CA TRP A 342 -1.00 12.80 -10.92
C TRP A 342 -0.71 11.80 -9.80
N VAL A 343 0.07 12.21 -8.80
CA VAL A 343 0.30 11.39 -7.60
C VAL A 343 -1.01 11.20 -6.84
N LEU A 344 -1.77 12.28 -6.60
CA LEU A 344 -3.08 12.20 -5.93
C LEU A 344 -4.07 11.36 -6.74
N PHE A 345 -4.14 11.57 -8.06
CA PHE A 345 -4.96 10.77 -8.95
C PHE A 345 -4.64 9.27 -8.87
N ALA A 346 -3.36 8.92 -8.92
CA ALA A 346 -2.91 7.54 -8.80
C ALA A 346 -3.33 6.89 -7.48
N ILE A 347 -3.16 7.60 -6.37
CA ILE A 347 -3.54 7.08 -5.04
C ILE A 347 -5.05 6.85 -4.95
N LEU A 348 -5.87 7.79 -5.44
CA LEU A 348 -7.33 7.66 -5.42
C LEU A 348 -7.81 6.54 -6.35
N LEU A 349 -7.27 6.47 -7.57
CA LEU A 349 -7.64 5.46 -8.55
C LEU A 349 -7.29 4.05 -8.06
N PHE A 350 -6.03 3.81 -7.72
CA PHE A 350 -5.59 2.48 -7.32
C PHE A 350 -5.99 2.14 -5.88
N GLY A 351 -6.15 3.14 -5.03
CA GLY A 351 -6.76 2.98 -3.70
C GLY A 351 -8.20 2.52 -3.78
N GLY A 352 -8.98 3.06 -4.72
CA GLY A 352 -10.34 2.60 -5.00
C GLY A 352 -10.42 1.18 -5.56
N LEU A 353 -9.44 0.78 -6.40
CA LEU A 353 -9.39 -0.54 -7.04
C LEU A 353 -8.89 -1.65 -6.09
N TRP A 354 -7.81 -1.37 -5.34
CA TRP A 354 -7.08 -2.40 -4.56
C TRP A 354 -6.91 -2.03 -3.08
N GLY A 355 -7.63 -1.02 -2.60
CA GLY A 355 -7.59 -0.58 -1.21
C GLY A 355 -6.21 -0.10 -0.77
N PHE A 356 -5.81 -0.45 0.45
CA PHE A 356 -4.54 -0.03 1.06
C PHE A 356 -3.30 -0.36 0.20
N VAL A 357 -3.25 -1.55 -0.39
CA VAL A 357 -2.13 -1.95 -1.26
C VAL A 357 -2.07 -1.06 -2.50
N GLY A 358 -3.24 -0.75 -3.08
CA GLY A 358 -3.33 0.16 -4.23
C GLY A 358 -2.84 1.58 -3.93
N MET A 359 -3.07 2.10 -2.73
CA MET A 359 -2.56 3.42 -2.32
C MET A 359 -1.02 3.45 -2.29
N ILE A 360 -0.37 2.36 -1.91
CA ILE A 360 1.09 2.28 -1.82
C ILE A 360 1.71 2.10 -3.20
N ILE A 361 1.23 1.11 -3.98
CA ILE A 361 1.85 0.77 -5.26
C ILE A 361 1.32 1.60 -6.44
N GLY A 362 0.22 2.34 -6.23
CA GLY A 362 -0.45 3.09 -7.28
C GLY A 362 0.41 4.18 -7.89
N VAL A 363 1.19 4.88 -7.07
CA VAL A 363 2.07 5.97 -7.54
C VAL A 363 3.14 5.46 -8.50
N PRO A 364 3.99 4.49 -8.14
CA PRO A 364 4.99 3.98 -9.08
C PRO A 364 4.35 3.26 -10.28
N LEU A 365 3.20 2.62 -10.11
CA LEU A 365 2.48 1.99 -11.21
C LEU A 365 1.99 3.03 -12.22
N PHE A 366 1.40 4.13 -11.71
CA PHE A 366 0.94 5.21 -12.58
C PHE A 366 2.12 5.93 -13.26
N ALA A 367 3.26 6.09 -12.58
CA ALA A 367 4.46 6.66 -13.18
C ALA A 367 4.91 5.86 -14.42
N VAL A 368 4.91 4.54 -14.34
CA VAL A 368 5.22 3.66 -15.48
C VAL A 368 4.17 3.81 -16.60
N ILE A 369 2.88 3.82 -16.26
CA ILE A 369 1.80 4.01 -17.25
C ILE A 369 1.94 5.37 -17.93
N TYR A 370 2.22 6.42 -17.16
CA TYR A 370 2.38 7.78 -17.66
C TYR A 370 3.59 7.89 -18.62
N ASP A 371 4.72 7.28 -18.27
CA ASP A 371 5.92 7.24 -19.12
C ASP A 371 5.66 6.52 -20.44
N VAL A 372 4.99 5.37 -20.41
CA VAL A 372 4.59 4.63 -21.61
C VAL A 372 3.65 5.48 -22.47
N LEU A 373 2.67 6.16 -21.87
CA LEU A 373 1.76 7.07 -22.60
C LEU A 373 2.52 8.25 -23.21
N LYS A 374 3.43 8.89 -22.45
CA LYS A 374 4.30 9.99 -22.93
C LYS A 374 5.10 9.54 -24.16
N LYS A 375 5.75 8.40 -24.10
CA LYS A 375 6.51 7.81 -25.22
C LYS A 375 5.62 7.51 -26.42
N PHE A 376 4.41 6.98 -26.19
CA PHE A 376 3.46 6.70 -27.25
C PHE A 376 2.99 7.98 -27.96
N VAL A 377 2.64 9.03 -27.21
CA VAL A 377 2.25 10.33 -27.75
C VAL A 377 3.40 10.96 -28.54
N LEU A 378 4.60 10.99 -28.00
CA LEU A 378 5.79 11.53 -28.69
C LEU A 378 6.09 10.76 -29.98
N HIS A 379 5.93 9.44 -29.98
CA HIS A 379 6.09 8.63 -31.19
C HIS A 379 5.03 8.99 -32.26
N GLY A 380 3.78 9.18 -31.83
CA GLY A 380 2.69 9.61 -32.70
C GLY A 380 2.93 10.98 -33.34
N LEU A 381 3.32 11.96 -32.52
CA LEU A 381 3.64 13.32 -32.98
C LEU A 381 4.83 13.34 -33.94
N ARG A 382 5.88 12.58 -33.65
CA ARG A 382 7.04 12.43 -34.53
C ARG A 382 6.63 11.81 -35.89
N ARG A 383 5.75 10.81 -35.86
CA ARG A 383 5.26 10.16 -37.10
C ARG A 383 4.40 11.07 -37.93
N ASN A 384 3.65 11.98 -37.30
CA ASN A 384 2.76 12.93 -37.98
C ASN A 384 3.43 14.27 -38.29
N GLU A 385 4.75 14.41 -38.04
CA GLU A 385 5.53 15.63 -38.25
C GLU A 385 5.07 16.85 -37.41
N GLU A 386 4.33 16.60 -36.30
CA GLU A 386 3.74 17.62 -35.42
C GLU A 386 4.59 17.89 -34.17
N MET A 387 5.92 17.81 -34.29
CA MET A 387 6.83 18.05 -33.15
C MET A 387 6.85 19.51 -32.67
N GLU A 388 6.37 20.46 -33.49
CA GLU A 388 6.21 21.87 -33.14
C GLU A 388 5.28 22.05 -31.94
N LEU A 389 4.26 21.19 -31.79
CA LEU A 389 3.36 21.18 -30.64
C LEU A 389 4.12 20.90 -29.31
N VAL A 390 5.13 20.04 -29.36
CA VAL A 390 5.95 19.74 -28.19
C VAL A 390 6.82 20.93 -27.81
N MET A 391 7.46 21.60 -28.82
CA MET A 391 8.26 22.81 -28.62
C MET A 391 7.41 23.93 -28.02
N THR A 392 6.23 24.18 -28.62
CA THR A 392 5.28 25.17 -28.09
C THR A 392 4.85 24.88 -26.65
N TYR A 393 4.64 23.60 -26.32
CA TYR A 393 4.31 23.21 -24.96
C TYR A 393 5.46 23.52 -23.98
N HIS A 394 6.70 23.14 -24.33
CA HIS A 394 7.89 23.43 -23.51
C HIS A 394 8.13 24.93 -23.35
N ASP A 395 7.94 25.73 -24.40
CA ASP A 395 8.08 27.19 -24.35
C ASP A 395 7.04 27.85 -23.45
N ASN A 396 5.83 27.33 -23.40
CA ASN A 396 4.73 27.90 -22.60
C ASN A 396 4.71 27.43 -21.13
N PHE A 397 5.11 26.21 -20.87
CA PHE A 397 4.91 25.54 -19.57
C PHE A 397 6.20 24.97 -18.94
N GLY A 398 7.36 25.12 -19.61
CA GLY A 398 8.61 24.51 -19.17
C GLY A 398 8.70 23.01 -19.45
N ASP A 399 9.82 22.40 -19.09
CA ASP A 399 9.98 20.95 -19.23
C ASP A 399 9.16 20.27 -18.10
N PRO A 400 8.25 19.33 -18.42
CA PRO A 400 7.49 18.59 -17.41
C PRO A 400 8.37 17.76 -16.45
N ASP A 401 9.65 17.60 -16.74
CA ASP A 401 10.62 16.92 -15.87
C ASP A 401 11.31 17.90 -14.87
N ASP A 402 11.02 19.22 -14.95
CA ASP A 402 11.58 20.28 -14.08
C ASP A 402 10.66 20.68 -12.90
N GLU A 403 9.40 20.20 -12.85
CA GLU A 403 8.46 20.37 -11.72
C GLU A 403 8.55 19.18 -10.73
#